data_cf13f927794b58cdd5fbbd67e289dcdb
#
_entry.id   cf13f927794b58cdd5fbbd67e289dcdb
#
_cell.length_a   1.000
_cell.length_b   1.000
_cell.length_c   1.000
_cell.angle_alpha   90.00
_cell.angle_beta   90.00
_cell.angle_gamma   90.00
#
_symmetry.space_group_name_H-M   'P 1'
#
loop_
_entity.id
_entity.type
_entity.pdbx_description
1 polymer ?
#
loop_
_entity_poly.entity_id
_entity_poly.type
_entity_poly.pdbx_seq_one_letter_code
_entity_poly.pdbx_strand_id
1 'polypeptide(L)'
;MAGALAGTKVVDLTQMLAGPYCTMMLADHGAEVVKIEPVDGDPTRHFGPFPADDSQRHFGGYFQSTNRNKLSLALDLKRPEGRDLLVRLAREADILVENFRAGVMDRLGLGYEVLAAENPRLVYAAIRGFGDPRTGKSPHVDRPAFDVVAQAMGGAMGITGPDADTPIKIGPGIGDIFPAALAAFGILAAY
;
A
#
# COMPACT_ATOMS: atom_id res chain seq x y z
N MET A 1 20.36 15.03 10.97
CA MET A 1 20.70 13.64 11.34
C MET A 1 20.04 12.73 10.32
N ALA A 2 20.73 11.68 9.89
CA ALA A 2 20.10 10.66 9.05
C ALA A 2 18.95 10.00 9.81
N GLY A 3 17.84 9.68 9.12
CA GLY A 3 16.71 8.95 9.73
C GLY A 3 17.11 7.53 10.14
N ALA A 4 16.28 6.90 10.98
CA ALA A 4 16.54 5.54 11.48
C ALA A 4 16.62 4.49 10.36
N LEU A 5 15.94 4.75 9.22
CA LEU A 5 15.92 3.88 8.02
C LEU A 5 16.77 4.45 6.88
N ALA A 6 17.74 5.31 7.16
CA ALA A 6 18.63 5.83 6.13
C ALA A 6 19.41 4.70 5.45
N GLY A 7 19.34 4.64 4.11
CA GLY A 7 19.93 3.59 3.31
C GLY A 7 19.02 2.40 3.00
N THR A 8 17.85 2.31 3.65
CA THR A 8 16.84 1.30 3.31
C THR A 8 16.10 1.68 2.03
N LYS A 9 16.01 0.77 1.07
CA LYS A 9 15.35 0.96 -0.23
C LYS A 9 14.01 0.24 -0.26
N VAL A 10 12.94 0.97 -0.57
CA VAL A 10 11.57 0.46 -0.61
C VAL A 10 10.95 0.64 -1.98
N VAL A 11 10.45 -0.43 -2.58
CA VAL A 11 9.60 -0.41 -3.76
C VAL A 11 8.14 -0.44 -3.30
N ASP A 12 7.40 0.61 -3.60
CA ASP A 12 6.02 0.83 -3.18
C ASP A 12 5.07 0.67 -4.37
N LEU A 13 4.37 -0.45 -4.46
CA LEU A 13 3.32 -0.74 -5.47
C LEU A 13 1.91 -0.43 -4.97
N THR A 14 1.80 0.19 -3.80
CA THR A 14 0.52 0.36 -3.14
C THR A 14 -0.32 1.49 -3.71
N GLN A 15 -1.63 1.42 -3.49
CA GLN A 15 -2.62 2.40 -3.93
C GLN A 15 -3.59 2.74 -2.80
N MET A 16 -4.32 3.81 -2.93
CA MET A 16 -5.37 4.28 -2.02
C MET A 16 -4.83 4.75 -0.66
N LEU A 17 -5.07 4.01 0.44
CA LEU A 17 -4.77 4.48 1.80
C LEU A 17 -3.83 3.55 2.57
N ALA A 18 -4.23 2.32 2.86
CA ALA A 18 -3.51 1.44 3.79
C ALA A 18 -2.04 1.24 3.40
N GLY A 19 -1.78 0.85 2.16
CA GLY A 19 -0.41 0.66 1.66
C GLY A 19 0.39 1.95 1.61
N PRO A 20 -0.10 3.02 0.96
CA PRO A 20 0.60 4.30 0.91
C PRO A 20 0.90 4.88 2.30
N TYR A 21 0.00 4.72 3.27
CA TYR A 21 0.25 5.18 4.64
C TYR A 21 1.37 4.37 5.31
N CYS A 22 1.41 3.05 5.09
CA CYS A 22 2.50 2.18 5.57
C CYS A 22 3.86 2.64 5.02
N THR A 23 3.98 2.78 3.69
CA THR A 23 5.25 3.15 3.05
C THR A 23 5.65 4.60 3.30
N MET A 24 4.69 5.50 3.53
CA MET A 24 4.94 6.86 3.99
C MET A 24 5.62 6.88 5.37
N MET A 25 5.18 6.05 6.31
CA MET A 25 5.84 5.96 7.62
C MET A 25 7.30 5.52 7.48
N LEU A 26 7.60 4.58 6.58
CA LEU A 26 8.98 4.19 6.30
C LEU A 26 9.78 5.35 5.69
N ALA A 27 9.18 6.10 4.76
CA ALA A 27 9.79 7.29 4.15
C ALA A 27 10.05 8.40 5.18
N ASP A 28 9.10 8.67 6.07
CA ASP A 28 9.24 9.67 7.14
C ASP A 28 10.37 9.32 8.11
N HIS A 29 10.72 8.05 8.24
CA HIS A 29 11.85 7.58 9.03
C HIS A 29 13.16 7.49 8.25
N GLY A 30 13.18 7.93 6.99
CA GLY A 30 14.40 8.09 6.20
C GLY A 30 14.68 7.01 5.16
N ALA A 31 13.76 6.06 4.96
CA ALA A 31 13.87 5.11 3.86
C ALA A 31 13.71 5.81 2.50
N GLU A 32 14.46 5.35 1.49
CA GLU A 32 14.30 5.75 0.10
C GLU A 32 13.13 4.96 -0.51
N VAL A 33 11.98 5.62 -0.67
CA VAL A 33 10.77 4.98 -1.18
C VAL A 33 10.52 5.40 -2.62
N VAL A 34 10.47 4.43 -3.53
CA VAL A 34 10.08 4.62 -4.92
C VAL A 34 8.68 4.04 -5.11
N LYS A 35 7.70 4.94 -5.27
CA LYS A 35 6.32 4.59 -5.57
C LYS A 35 6.16 4.29 -7.06
N ILE A 36 5.77 3.07 -7.36
CA ILE A 36 5.43 2.62 -8.72
C ILE A 36 3.95 2.88 -8.97
N GLU A 37 3.65 3.68 -9.97
CA GLU A 37 2.29 4.06 -10.32
C GLU A 37 1.93 3.58 -11.73
N PRO A 38 0.64 3.31 -12.02
CA PRO A 38 0.17 3.23 -13.39
C PRO A 38 0.50 4.51 -14.16
N VAL A 39 0.48 4.46 -15.48
CA VAL A 39 0.77 5.64 -16.32
C VAL A 39 -0.15 6.83 -15.99
N ASP A 40 -1.40 6.54 -15.62
CA ASP A 40 -2.38 7.55 -15.22
C ASP A 40 -2.26 7.98 -13.74
N GLY A 41 -1.29 7.43 -12.99
CA GLY A 41 -1.05 7.71 -11.59
C GLY A 41 -1.96 6.93 -10.63
N ASP A 42 -1.72 7.11 -9.33
CA ASP A 42 -2.60 6.61 -8.26
C ASP A 42 -3.96 7.33 -8.34
N PRO A 43 -5.10 6.62 -8.25
CA PRO A 43 -6.43 7.24 -8.29
C PRO A 43 -6.61 8.39 -7.28
N THR A 44 -5.93 8.34 -6.14
CA THR A 44 -6.02 9.38 -5.09
C THR A 44 -5.40 10.71 -5.50
N ARG A 45 -4.63 10.76 -6.58
CA ARG A 45 -4.14 12.02 -7.17
C ARG A 45 -5.30 12.94 -7.56
N HIS A 46 -6.43 12.34 -7.93
CA HIS A 46 -7.65 13.05 -8.35
C HIS A 46 -8.64 13.31 -7.22
N PHE A 47 -8.29 13.03 -5.96
CA PHE A 47 -9.13 13.27 -4.79
C PHE A 47 -8.71 14.56 -4.09
N GLY A 48 -9.58 15.58 -4.17
CA GLY A 48 -9.34 16.89 -3.55
C GLY A 48 -9.25 16.85 -2.01
N PRO A 49 -9.02 18.02 -1.40
CA PRO A 49 -8.89 19.33 -2.05
C PRO A 49 -7.64 19.45 -2.93
N PHE A 50 -7.64 20.40 -3.85
CA PHE A 50 -6.50 20.66 -4.74
C PHE A 50 -5.88 22.01 -4.40
N PRO A 51 -4.53 22.17 -4.55
CA PRO A 51 -3.89 23.47 -4.52
C PRO A 51 -4.48 24.42 -5.56
N ALA A 52 -4.50 25.70 -5.27
CA ALA A 52 -5.10 26.70 -6.17
C ALA A 52 -4.41 26.82 -7.52
N ASP A 53 -3.13 26.46 -7.59
CA ASP A 53 -2.28 26.45 -8.78
C ASP A 53 -2.27 25.09 -9.51
N ASP A 54 -2.90 24.06 -8.98
CA ASP A 54 -3.06 22.75 -9.64
C ASP A 54 -4.25 22.77 -10.61
N SER A 55 -4.07 23.42 -11.76
CA SER A 55 -5.08 23.50 -12.81
C SER A 55 -5.46 22.16 -13.43
N GLN A 56 -4.59 21.15 -13.33
CA GLN A 56 -4.80 19.81 -13.88
C GLN A 56 -5.46 18.85 -12.87
N ARG A 57 -5.54 19.26 -11.61
CA ARG A 57 -6.08 18.43 -10.51
C ARG A 57 -5.39 17.07 -10.38
N HIS A 58 -4.05 17.07 -10.43
CA HIS A 58 -3.21 15.88 -10.32
C HIS A 58 -2.52 15.76 -8.95
N PHE A 59 -2.62 16.78 -8.09
CA PHE A 59 -2.03 16.82 -6.76
C PHE A 59 -3.08 16.90 -5.66
N GLY A 60 -4.06 16.00 -5.68
CA GLY A 60 -5.10 15.92 -4.66
C GLY A 60 -4.53 15.82 -3.25
N GLY A 61 -5.16 16.52 -2.30
CA GLY A 61 -4.72 16.55 -0.90
C GLY A 61 -4.71 15.17 -0.25
N TYR A 62 -5.57 14.26 -0.70
CA TYR A 62 -5.55 12.86 -0.26
C TYR A 62 -4.24 12.18 -0.64
N PHE A 63 -3.82 12.29 -1.91
CA PHE A 63 -2.55 11.74 -2.38
C PHE A 63 -1.35 12.31 -1.60
N GLN A 64 -1.31 13.63 -1.43
CA GLN A 64 -0.23 14.32 -0.73
C GLN A 64 -0.13 13.88 0.74
N SER A 65 -1.25 13.64 1.40
CA SER A 65 -1.28 13.25 2.82
C SER A 65 -0.64 11.89 3.10
N THR A 66 -0.59 10.99 2.10
CA THR A 66 -0.11 9.60 2.26
C THR A 66 1.12 9.25 1.42
N ASN A 67 1.59 10.18 0.57
CA ASN A 67 2.71 9.91 -0.35
C ASN A 67 3.87 10.91 -0.24
N ARG A 68 3.92 11.72 0.83
CA ARG A 68 5.07 12.60 1.08
C ARG A 68 6.36 11.79 1.24
N ASN A 69 7.49 12.41 0.94
CA ASN A 69 8.84 11.84 1.03
C ASN A 69 9.08 10.63 0.11
N LYS A 70 8.24 10.40 -0.91
CA LYS A 70 8.41 9.33 -1.89
C LYS A 70 8.84 9.90 -3.24
N LEU A 71 9.66 9.15 -3.95
CA LEU A 71 9.87 9.33 -5.40
C LEU A 71 8.73 8.63 -6.15
N SER A 72 8.33 9.16 -7.30
CA SER A 72 7.29 8.57 -8.15
C SER A 72 7.87 8.10 -9.47
N LEU A 73 7.49 6.89 -9.89
CA LEU A 73 7.87 6.29 -11.16
C LEU A 73 6.63 5.66 -11.82
N ALA A 74 6.24 6.16 -12.99
CA ALA A 74 5.15 5.59 -13.77
C ALA A 74 5.65 4.36 -14.55
N LEU A 75 5.02 3.19 -14.35
CA LEU A 75 5.32 1.94 -15.05
C LEU A 75 4.03 1.24 -15.48
N ASP A 76 3.97 0.83 -16.75
CA ASP A 76 2.93 -0.09 -17.19
C ASP A 76 3.37 -1.55 -16.95
N LEU A 77 2.94 -2.13 -15.84
CA LEU A 77 3.24 -3.52 -15.46
C LEU A 77 2.54 -4.56 -16.34
N LYS A 78 1.63 -4.16 -17.23
CA LYS A 78 1.06 -5.07 -18.25
C LYS A 78 2.05 -5.33 -19.39
N ARG A 79 2.99 -4.43 -19.61
CA ARG A 79 4.05 -4.56 -20.62
C ARG A 79 5.25 -5.32 -20.07
N PRO A 80 5.92 -6.15 -20.90
CA PRO A 80 7.14 -6.85 -20.48
C PRO A 80 8.21 -5.92 -19.94
N GLU A 81 8.46 -4.80 -20.64
CA GLU A 81 9.51 -3.83 -20.29
C GLU A 81 9.27 -3.21 -18.89
N GLY A 82 8.00 -2.96 -18.54
CA GLY A 82 7.64 -2.45 -17.21
C GLY A 82 7.88 -3.48 -16.12
N ARG A 83 7.56 -4.76 -16.39
CA ARG A 83 7.85 -5.87 -15.45
C ARG A 83 9.34 -6.08 -15.26
N ASP A 84 10.12 -6.09 -16.35
CA ASP A 84 11.58 -6.25 -16.30
C ASP A 84 12.22 -5.14 -15.48
N LEU A 85 11.73 -3.90 -15.61
CA LEU A 85 12.22 -2.78 -14.80
C LEU A 85 11.86 -2.95 -13.33
N LEU A 86 10.64 -3.43 -13.01
CA LEU A 86 10.26 -3.71 -11.62
C LEU A 86 11.14 -4.80 -11.00
N VAL A 87 11.42 -5.88 -11.72
CA VAL A 87 12.33 -6.95 -11.25
C VAL A 87 13.71 -6.38 -10.96
N ARG A 88 14.24 -5.51 -11.82
CA ARG A 88 15.53 -4.85 -11.57
C ARG A 88 15.50 -3.98 -10.31
N LEU A 89 14.43 -3.22 -10.07
CA LEU A 89 14.27 -2.46 -8.84
C LEU A 89 14.19 -3.38 -7.61
N ALA A 90 13.45 -4.48 -7.69
CA ALA A 90 13.31 -5.45 -6.60
C ALA A 90 14.63 -6.16 -6.24
N ARG A 91 15.54 -6.37 -7.20
CA ARG A 91 16.90 -6.92 -6.94
C ARG A 91 17.72 -6.04 -6.00
N GLU A 92 17.53 -4.73 -6.07
CA GLU A 92 18.27 -3.74 -5.31
C GLU A 92 17.52 -3.24 -4.07
N ALA A 93 16.25 -3.64 -3.91
CA ALA A 93 15.41 -3.21 -2.82
C ALA A 93 15.57 -4.10 -1.59
N ASP A 94 15.40 -3.52 -0.41
CA ASP A 94 15.30 -4.26 0.84
C ASP A 94 13.85 -4.69 1.10
N ILE A 95 12.89 -3.84 0.71
CA ILE A 95 11.47 -4.01 0.99
C ILE A 95 10.65 -3.77 -0.29
N LEU A 96 9.65 -4.61 -0.52
CA LEU A 96 8.60 -4.36 -1.51
C LEU A 96 7.24 -4.44 -0.82
N VAL A 97 6.39 -3.44 -1.05
CA VAL A 97 5.04 -3.38 -0.46
C VAL A 97 3.99 -3.29 -1.56
N GLU A 98 2.95 -4.12 -1.48
CA GLU A 98 1.82 -4.07 -2.39
C GLU A 98 0.49 -4.27 -1.65
N ASN A 99 -0.61 -3.76 -2.20
CA ASN A 99 -1.96 -3.94 -1.65
C ASN A 99 -2.99 -4.28 -2.73
N PHE A 100 -2.57 -4.98 -3.78
CA PHE A 100 -3.45 -5.49 -4.81
C PHE A 100 -4.32 -6.63 -4.28
N ARG A 101 -5.36 -6.97 -5.00
CA ARG A 101 -6.14 -8.18 -4.73
C ARG A 101 -5.26 -9.42 -4.87
N ALA A 102 -5.60 -10.47 -4.12
CA ALA A 102 -4.88 -11.75 -4.18
C ALA A 102 -4.75 -12.24 -5.64
N GLY A 103 -3.56 -12.76 -5.99
CA GLY A 103 -3.23 -13.27 -7.30
C GLY A 103 -2.97 -12.23 -8.40
N VAL A 104 -3.07 -10.93 -8.14
CA VAL A 104 -2.74 -9.90 -9.15
C VAL A 104 -1.25 -9.94 -9.48
N MET A 105 -0.39 -9.93 -8.49
CA MET A 105 1.06 -10.00 -8.69
C MET A 105 1.48 -11.31 -9.39
N ASP A 106 0.84 -12.42 -9.02
CA ASP A 106 1.13 -13.72 -9.67
C ASP A 106 0.74 -13.71 -11.15
N ARG A 107 -0.43 -13.15 -11.50
CA ARG A 107 -0.85 -13.00 -12.92
C ARG A 107 0.05 -12.07 -13.74
N LEU A 108 0.71 -11.12 -13.09
CA LEU A 108 1.71 -10.26 -13.72
C LEU A 108 3.08 -10.94 -13.84
N GLY A 109 3.28 -12.13 -13.25
CA GLY A 109 4.57 -12.79 -13.17
C GLY A 109 5.54 -12.10 -12.19
N LEU A 110 5.00 -11.40 -11.19
CA LEU A 110 5.73 -10.59 -10.21
C LEU A 110 5.39 -11.03 -8.77
N GLY A 111 4.87 -12.25 -8.60
CA GLY A 111 4.54 -12.82 -7.29
C GLY A 111 5.76 -13.01 -6.40
N TYR A 112 5.51 -13.30 -5.12
CA TYR A 112 6.56 -13.45 -4.11
C TYR A 112 7.67 -14.42 -4.54
N GLU A 113 7.32 -15.61 -5.04
CA GLU A 113 8.29 -16.64 -5.41
C GLU A 113 9.24 -16.17 -6.53
N VAL A 114 8.72 -15.39 -7.48
CA VAL A 114 9.51 -14.83 -8.58
C VAL A 114 10.49 -13.79 -8.04
N LEU A 115 9.99 -12.84 -7.23
CA LEU A 115 10.83 -11.77 -6.71
C LEU A 115 11.81 -12.24 -5.63
N ALA A 116 11.43 -13.23 -4.82
CA ALA A 116 12.32 -13.86 -3.83
C ALA A 116 13.44 -14.68 -4.48
N ALA A 117 13.19 -15.28 -5.65
CA ALA A 117 14.24 -15.94 -6.43
C ALA A 117 15.27 -14.93 -6.98
N GLU A 118 14.84 -13.71 -7.32
CA GLU A 118 15.71 -12.63 -7.79
C GLU A 118 16.46 -11.93 -6.65
N ASN A 119 15.82 -11.83 -5.47
CA ASN A 119 16.39 -11.24 -4.27
C ASN A 119 15.92 -12.01 -3.01
N PRO A 120 16.69 -13.02 -2.56
CA PRO A 120 16.33 -13.83 -1.38
C PRO A 120 16.26 -13.06 -0.06
N ARG A 121 16.77 -11.81 -0.02
CA ARG A 121 16.73 -10.95 1.15
C ARG A 121 15.54 -10.00 1.16
N LEU A 122 14.74 -9.98 0.09
CA LEU A 122 13.63 -9.06 -0.06
C LEU A 122 12.55 -9.31 0.98
N VAL A 123 12.24 -8.31 1.80
CA VAL A 123 11.04 -8.32 2.64
C VAL A 123 9.84 -7.98 1.75
N TYR A 124 9.02 -8.97 1.43
CA TYR A 124 7.82 -8.80 0.62
C TYR A 124 6.59 -8.65 1.53
N ALA A 125 5.99 -7.48 1.55
CA ALA A 125 4.81 -7.18 2.36
C ALA A 125 3.55 -7.03 1.49
N ALA A 126 2.54 -7.87 1.75
CA ALA A 126 1.23 -7.82 1.11
C ALA A 126 0.15 -7.36 2.10
N ILE A 127 -0.48 -6.22 1.85
CA ILE A 127 -1.56 -5.69 2.69
C ILE A 127 -2.90 -6.10 2.09
N ARG A 128 -3.62 -6.99 2.77
CA ARG A 128 -4.87 -7.61 2.31
C ARG A 128 -5.98 -7.41 3.33
N GLY A 129 -7.21 -7.21 2.84
CA GLY A 129 -8.36 -7.09 3.72
C GLY A 129 -8.80 -8.40 4.38
N PHE A 130 -8.59 -9.54 3.71
CA PHE A 130 -9.05 -10.85 4.19
C PHE A 130 -7.93 -11.90 4.20
N GLY A 131 -6.69 -11.47 4.36
CA GLY A 131 -5.53 -12.34 4.37
C GLY A 131 -5.01 -12.69 2.97
N ASP A 132 -3.92 -13.47 2.96
CA ASP A 132 -3.30 -13.97 1.73
C ASP A 132 -3.42 -15.50 1.71
N PRO A 133 -3.76 -16.14 0.58
CA PRO A 133 -3.91 -17.60 0.48
C PRO A 133 -2.67 -18.39 0.89
N ARG A 134 -1.48 -17.77 0.81
CA ARG A 134 -0.21 -18.37 1.23
C ARG A 134 -0.05 -18.49 2.75
N THR A 135 -0.72 -17.61 3.50
CA THR A 135 -0.61 -17.56 4.97
C THR A 135 -1.84 -18.10 5.69
N GLY A 136 -2.91 -18.38 4.96
CA GLY A 136 -4.14 -18.92 5.53
C GLY A 136 -5.29 -18.93 4.55
N LYS A 137 -6.37 -19.63 4.93
CA LYS A 137 -7.61 -19.71 4.14
C LYS A 137 -8.67 -18.79 4.74
N SER A 138 -9.19 -17.87 3.92
CA SER A 138 -10.36 -17.07 4.26
C SER A 138 -11.47 -17.29 3.23
N PRO A 139 -12.72 -17.45 3.64
CA PRO A 139 -13.86 -17.55 2.71
C PRO A 139 -14.12 -16.24 1.98
N HIS A 140 -13.43 -15.15 2.36
CA HIS A 140 -13.61 -13.81 1.81
C HIS A 140 -12.39 -13.30 1.04
N VAL A 141 -11.38 -14.13 0.78
CA VAL A 141 -10.10 -13.73 0.19
C VAL A 141 -10.25 -12.95 -1.14
N ASP A 142 -11.26 -13.30 -1.93
CA ASP A 142 -11.54 -12.65 -3.22
C ASP A 142 -12.42 -11.39 -3.12
N ARG A 143 -12.91 -11.06 -1.92
CA ARG A 143 -13.76 -9.89 -1.72
C ARG A 143 -12.93 -8.62 -1.59
N PRO A 144 -13.42 -7.48 -2.12
CA PRO A 144 -12.81 -6.19 -1.85
C PRO A 144 -12.96 -5.83 -0.37
N ALA A 145 -11.94 -5.27 0.22
CA ALA A 145 -11.98 -4.70 1.55
C ALA A 145 -11.55 -3.24 1.48
N PHE A 146 -12.46 -2.36 1.84
CA PHE A 146 -12.20 -0.95 2.10
C PHE A 146 -12.39 -0.70 3.59
N ASP A 147 -11.93 0.43 4.07
CA ASP A 147 -12.06 0.86 5.46
C ASP A 147 -13.44 0.56 6.08
N VAL A 148 -14.51 0.98 5.41
CA VAL A 148 -15.88 0.76 5.91
C VAL A 148 -16.26 -0.71 6.00
N VAL A 149 -15.75 -1.55 5.10
CA VAL A 149 -15.97 -3.00 5.14
C VAL A 149 -15.26 -3.61 6.34
N ALA A 150 -14.01 -3.21 6.59
CA ALA A 150 -13.25 -3.66 7.76
C ALA A 150 -13.91 -3.21 9.06
N GLN A 151 -14.38 -1.96 9.16
CA GLN A 151 -15.08 -1.45 10.33
C GLN A 151 -16.41 -2.17 10.59
N ALA A 152 -17.19 -2.46 9.53
CA ALA A 152 -18.47 -3.16 9.65
C ALA A 152 -18.26 -4.62 10.08
N MET A 153 -17.42 -5.37 9.37
CA MET A 153 -17.17 -6.78 9.63
C MET A 153 -16.39 -7.03 10.94
N GLY A 154 -15.52 -6.08 11.31
CA GLY A 154 -14.79 -6.11 12.58
C GLY A 154 -15.60 -5.67 13.80
N GLY A 155 -16.87 -5.26 13.61
CA GLY A 155 -17.79 -4.87 14.70
C GLY A 155 -17.62 -3.43 15.19
N ALA A 156 -16.66 -2.66 14.71
CA ALA A 156 -16.41 -1.28 15.16
C ALA A 156 -17.64 -0.39 14.95
N MET A 157 -18.36 -0.57 13.84
CA MET A 157 -19.57 0.22 13.56
C MET A 157 -20.70 -0.09 14.53
N GLY A 158 -20.80 -1.34 15.00
CA GLY A 158 -21.86 -1.75 15.92
C GLY A 158 -21.72 -1.20 17.34
N ILE A 159 -20.53 -0.73 17.71
CA ILE A 159 -20.25 -0.13 19.04
C ILE A 159 -20.04 1.39 18.99
N THR A 160 -20.15 1.99 17.80
CA THR A 160 -19.84 3.42 17.60
C THR A 160 -21.11 4.28 17.42
N GLY A 161 -22.24 3.69 17.09
CA GLY A 161 -23.51 4.40 16.92
C GLY A 161 -24.15 4.80 18.26
N PRO A 162 -25.18 5.66 18.22
CA PRO A 162 -25.92 6.09 19.40
C PRO A 162 -26.75 4.96 20.01
N ASP A 163 -27.11 3.95 19.23
CA ASP A 163 -27.89 2.77 19.61
C ASP A 163 -27.57 1.59 18.67
N ALA A 164 -28.11 0.40 18.97
CA ALA A 164 -27.86 -0.82 18.22
C ALA A 164 -28.40 -0.79 16.78
N ASP A 165 -29.39 0.03 16.51
CA ASP A 165 -30.07 0.10 15.21
C ASP A 165 -29.45 1.16 14.28
N THR A 166 -28.50 1.96 14.81
CA THR A 166 -27.87 3.06 14.10
C THR A 166 -26.33 2.90 14.09
N PRO A 167 -25.78 1.89 13.39
CA PRO A 167 -24.35 1.69 13.31
C PRO A 167 -23.67 2.82 12.52
N ILE A 168 -22.63 3.43 13.08
CA ILE A 168 -21.89 4.54 12.47
C ILE A 168 -20.41 4.17 12.35
N LYS A 169 -19.82 4.46 11.18
CA LYS A 169 -18.37 4.28 11.01
C LYS A 169 -17.61 5.32 11.85
N ILE A 170 -16.45 4.93 12.36
CA ILE A 170 -15.49 5.85 12.95
C ILE A 170 -14.99 6.81 11.85
N GLY A 171 -14.94 8.11 12.14
CA GLY A 171 -14.63 9.15 11.16
C GLY A 171 -13.34 8.91 10.35
N PRO A 172 -12.17 8.78 10.99
CA PRO A 172 -10.93 8.35 10.33
C PRO A 172 -11.05 6.94 9.75
N GLY A 173 -10.29 6.68 8.67
CA GLY A 173 -10.21 5.37 8.03
C GLY A 173 -9.40 4.37 8.86
N ILE A 174 -9.86 3.99 10.04
CA ILE A 174 -9.12 3.13 10.96
C ILE A 174 -8.94 1.69 10.44
N GLY A 175 -9.87 1.23 9.60
CA GLY A 175 -9.77 -0.07 8.93
C GLY A 175 -8.62 -0.13 7.91
N ASP A 176 -8.09 1.01 7.50
CA ASP A 176 -6.91 1.14 6.64
C ASP A 176 -5.67 1.57 7.41
N ILE A 177 -5.79 2.60 8.26
CA ILE A 177 -4.64 3.22 8.96
C ILE A 177 -4.05 2.28 10.00
N PHE A 178 -4.87 1.57 10.76
CA PHE A 178 -4.37 0.66 11.77
C PHE A 178 -3.65 -0.57 11.19
N PRO A 179 -4.20 -1.29 10.19
CA PRO A 179 -3.46 -2.31 9.47
C PRO A 179 -2.18 -1.81 8.81
N ALA A 180 -2.15 -0.58 8.31
CA ALA A 180 -0.95 0.03 7.74
C ALA A 180 0.17 0.18 8.77
N ALA A 181 -0.16 0.62 9.99
CA ALA A 181 0.81 0.73 11.08
C ALA A 181 1.33 -0.65 11.52
N LEU A 182 0.45 -1.64 11.62
CA LEU A 182 0.86 -3.02 11.91
C LEU A 182 1.72 -3.62 10.79
N ALA A 183 1.43 -3.31 9.52
CA ALA A 183 2.24 -3.74 8.40
C ALA A 183 3.65 -3.12 8.46
N ALA A 184 3.75 -1.82 8.76
CA ALA A 184 5.05 -1.16 8.94
C ALA A 184 5.85 -1.80 10.09
N PHE A 185 5.19 -2.10 11.22
CA PHE A 185 5.81 -2.82 12.33
C PHE A 185 6.29 -4.22 11.90
N GLY A 186 5.45 -4.98 11.19
CA GLY A 186 5.82 -6.31 10.68
C GLY A 186 6.99 -6.29 9.69
N ILE A 187 7.02 -5.28 8.81
CA ILE A 187 8.13 -5.06 7.88
C ILE A 187 9.44 -4.83 8.65
N LEU A 188 9.42 -3.94 9.65
CA LEU A 188 10.61 -3.64 10.44
C LEU A 188 11.08 -4.83 11.29
N ALA A 189 10.15 -5.68 11.73
CA ALA A 189 10.50 -6.90 12.46
C ALA A 189 11.12 -7.99 11.56
N ALA A 190 10.83 -7.96 10.25
CA ALA A 190 11.38 -8.87 9.26
C ALA A 190 12.70 -8.36 8.64
N TYR A 191 12.88 -7.05 8.59
CA TYR A 191 14.08 -6.36 8.11
C TYR A 191 15.22 -6.40 9.13
#